data_9c2a23684415bd6ddfce3a10c27c7521
#
_entry.id   9c2a23684415bd6ddfce3a10c27c7521
#
_cell.length_a   1.000
_cell.length_b   1.000
_cell.length_c   1.000
_cell.angle_alpha   90.00
_cell.angle_beta   90.00
_cell.angle_gamma   90.00
#
_symmetry.space_group_name_H-M   'P 1'
#
loop_
_entity.id
_entity.type
_entity.pdbx_description
1 polymer ?
#
loop_
_entity_poly.entity_id
_entity_poly.type
_entity_poly.pdbx_seq_one_letter_code
_entity_poly.pdbx_strand_id
1 'polypeptide(L)'
;MRTHFIVALFLLPLMAWAQDNGLNPTYPLEIEDATYEVQAKKKVTAGQVLSTIANAAAGVSTDTHHENKVSAMNDVIKSAFKYVRRLHPVDALMDGENGYLVTGHINNLTTTSKTEVHTSKDSKGKEIKKSTVRYDAVAEISLTLKEVLSGSVTTQNFRCTAYSDGPTATAEKAISAAVNGMKGKIASYYNTKFPTRANIVERGAEKKDKQKELYIDVGSTVRTYEGQHFYIYVVGTVAGRETKKEVGRVKVGEVLGEDISLCKVQKGGKDIKAALDEGKQVVAISAD
;
A
#
# COMPACT_ATOMS: atom_id res chain seq x y z
N MET A 1 58.41 -40.90 -18.16
CA MET A 1 57.04 -40.37 -18.45
C MET A 1 56.42 -39.87 -17.16
N ARG A 2 56.35 -38.57 -17.01
CA ARG A 2 55.67 -37.89 -15.82
C ARG A 2 54.33 -37.35 -16.28
N THR A 3 53.28 -37.99 -15.84
CA THR A 3 51.88 -37.58 -16.12
C THR A 3 51.47 -36.47 -15.17
N HIS A 4 51.26 -35.30 -15.69
CA HIS A 4 50.73 -34.14 -14.91
C HIS A 4 49.20 -34.24 -14.90
N PHE A 5 48.64 -34.48 -13.72
CA PHE A 5 47.20 -34.33 -13.47
C PHE A 5 46.92 -32.84 -13.27
N ILE A 6 46.19 -32.22 -14.19
CA ILE A 6 45.62 -30.90 -14.05
C ILE A 6 44.28 -31.07 -13.31
N VAL A 7 44.25 -30.67 -12.03
CA VAL A 7 43.01 -30.53 -11.28
C VAL A 7 42.38 -29.18 -11.66
N ALA A 8 41.38 -29.24 -12.51
CA ALA A 8 40.56 -28.07 -12.79
C ALA A 8 39.65 -27.81 -11.59
N LEU A 9 39.98 -26.78 -10.79
CA LEU A 9 39.17 -26.28 -9.68
C LEU A 9 38.00 -25.48 -10.29
N PHE A 10 36.83 -26.10 -10.40
CA PHE A 10 35.59 -25.39 -10.73
C PHE A 10 35.21 -24.48 -9.54
N LEU A 11 35.53 -23.20 -9.66
CA LEU A 11 34.94 -22.15 -8.83
C LEU A 11 33.47 -21.98 -9.26
N LEU A 12 32.58 -22.72 -8.63
CA LEU A 12 31.16 -22.39 -8.66
C LEU A 12 30.99 -21.03 -7.99
N PRO A 13 30.33 -20.05 -8.63
CA PRO A 13 29.97 -18.85 -7.93
C PRO A 13 29.01 -19.25 -6.80
N LEU A 14 29.44 -19.12 -5.56
CA LEU A 14 28.57 -19.11 -4.40
C LEU A 14 27.62 -17.92 -4.63
N MET A 15 26.46 -18.19 -5.22
CA MET A 15 25.32 -17.30 -5.05
C MET A 15 25.05 -17.28 -3.55
N ALA A 16 25.50 -16.23 -2.90
CA ALA A 16 25.06 -15.91 -1.55
C ALA A 16 23.54 -15.67 -1.64
N TRP A 17 22.78 -16.71 -1.43
CA TRP A 17 21.38 -16.59 -1.07
C TRP A 17 21.40 -15.82 0.22
N ALA A 18 20.92 -14.58 0.20
CA ALA A 18 20.67 -13.83 1.41
C ALA A 18 19.88 -14.78 2.32
N GLN A 19 20.48 -15.15 3.46
CA GLN A 19 19.79 -15.99 4.42
C GLN A 19 18.61 -15.15 4.94
N ASP A 20 17.43 -15.41 4.36
CA ASP A 20 16.18 -14.98 4.97
C ASP A 20 16.20 -15.56 6.39
N ASN A 21 16.25 -14.69 7.39
CA ASN A 21 16.24 -15.08 8.82
C ASN A 21 14.94 -15.81 9.20
N GLY A 22 14.12 -16.22 8.25
CA GLY A 22 12.86 -16.94 8.41
C GLY A 22 11.72 -16.10 8.99
N LEU A 23 11.99 -14.85 9.42
CA LEU A 23 10.99 -13.96 9.99
C LEU A 23 10.14 -13.25 8.94
N ASN A 24 10.71 -13.02 7.76
CA ASN A 24 10.09 -12.25 6.68
C ASN A 24 10.14 -13.01 5.35
N PRO A 25 9.52 -14.21 5.23
CA PRO A 25 9.46 -14.89 3.95
C PRO A 25 8.79 -14.00 2.91
N THR A 26 9.39 -13.89 1.74
CA THR A 26 8.78 -13.25 0.57
C THR A 26 8.02 -14.31 -0.22
N TYR A 27 6.86 -13.92 -0.74
CA TYR A 27 6.01 -14.82 -1.50
C TYR A 27 5.85 -14.32 -2.94
N PRO A 28 5.95 -15.19 -3.93
CA PRO A 28 5.61 -14.85 -5.31
C PRO A 28 4.13 -14.48 -5.39
N LEU A 29 3.84 -13.49 -6.22
CA LEU A 29 2.51 -12.94 -6.42
C LEU A 29 2.21 -12.84 -7.91
N GLU A 30 1.27 -13.63 -8.39
CA GLU A 30 0.68 -13.46 -9.71
C GLU A 30 -0.47 -12.45 -9.64
N ILE A 31 -0.53 -11.53 -10.61
CA ILE A 31 -1.54 -10.48 -10.66
C ILE A 31 -2.26 -10.57 -12.01
N GLU A 32 -3.50 -11.02 -11.98
CA GLU A 32 -4.39 -10.99 -13.14
C GLU A 32 -4.95 -9.59 -13.37
N ASP A 33 -5.23 -9.27 -14.62
CA ASP A 33 -5.90 -8.02 -14.96
C ASP A 33 -7.31 -7.98 -14.38
N ALA A 34 -7.65 -6.86 -13.76
CA ALA A 34 -8.95 -6.68 -13.16
C ALA A 34 -10.04 -6.59 -14.23
N THR A 35 -11.16 -7.26 -13.98
CA THR A 35 -12.34 -7.18 -14.81
C THR A 35 -13.12 -5.90 -14.55
N TYR A 36 -13.77 -5.36 -15.57
CA TYR A 36 -14.70 -4.24 -15.47
C TYR A 36 -15.98 -4.57 -16.22
N GLU A 37 -17.06 -4.73 -15.50
CA GLU A 37 -18.37 -4.88 -16.10
C GLU A 37 -19.10 -3.54 -16.02
N VAL A 38 -19.31 -2.91 -17.17
CA VAL A 38 -20.20 -1.76 -17.25
C VAL A 38 -21.59 -2.23 -16.83
N GLN A 39 -22.07 -1.78 -15.68
CA GLN A 39 -23.47 -2.05 -15.34
C GLN A 39 -24.33 -1.53 -16.48
N ALA A 40 -25.00 -2.46 -17.17
CA ALA A 40 -25.89 -2.13 -18.30
C ALA A 40 -26.78 -0.97 -17.86
N LYS A 41 -26.69 0.16 -18.58
CA LYS A 41 -27.47 1.37 -18.29
C LYS A 41 -28.89 0.92 -17.99
N LYS A 42 -29.36 1.05 -16.75
CA LYS A 42 -30.77 0.90 -16.41
C LYS A 42 -31.52 1.72 -17.45
N LYS A 43 -32.46 1.10 -18.20
CA LYS A 43 -33.29 1.81 -19.17
C LYS A 43 -33.83 3.07 -18.52
N VAL A 44 -33.32 4.22 -18.97
CA VAL A 44 -33.72 5.52 -18.44
C VAL A 44 -35.19 5.70 -18.77
N THR A 45 -36.04 5.74 -17.78
CA THR A 45 -37.47 5.96 -18.00
C THR A 45 -37.68 7.42 -18.44
N ALA A 46 -38.78 7.70 -19.18
CA ALA A 46 -39.09 9.05 -19.62
C ALA A 46 -39.10 10.10 -18.48
N GLY A 47 -39.49 9.69 -17.27
CA GLY A 47 -39.42 10.54 -16.07
C GLY A 47 -37.99 10.85 -15.62
N GLN A 48 -37.02 9.94 -15.80
CA GLN A 48 -35.61 10.17 -15.52
C GLN A 48 -34.97 11.10 -16.55
N VAL A 49 -35.39 11.05 -17.83
CA VAL A 49 -34.95 12.01 -18.86
C VAL A 49 -35.40 13.42 -18.52
N LEU A 50 -36.65 13.60 -18.11
CA LEU A 50 -37.18 14.91 -17.66
C LEU A 50 -36.46 15.45 -16.42
N SER A 51 -36.18 14.57 -15.43
CA SER A 51 -35.42 14.97 -14.24
C SER A 51 -33.97 15.31 -14.59
N THR A 52 -33.35 14.60 -15.53
CA THR A 52 -32.00 14.91 -16.02
C THR A 52 -31.93 16.24 -16.74
N ILE A 53 -32.93 16.60 -17.56
CA ILE A 53 -33.02 17.90 -18.24
C ILE A 53 -33.29 19.03 -17.22
N ALA A 54 -34.20 18.82 -16.26
CA ALA A 54 -34.45 19.78 -15.19
C ALA A 54 -33.24 19.99 -14.31
N ASN A 55 -32.49 18.91 -14.00
CA ASN A 55 -31.26 18.95 -13.24
C ASN A 55 -30.11 19.63 -14.01
N ALA A 56 -30.00 19.42 -15.32
CA ALA A 56 -29.02 20.14 -16.17
C ALA A 56 -29.31 21.65 -16.19
N ALA A 57 -30.59 22.05 -16.24
CA ALA A 57 -30.99 23.46 -16.14
C ALA A 57 -30.72 24.04 -14.73
N ALA A 58 -30.69 23.21 -13.70
CA ALA A 58 -30.38 23.59 -12.31
C ALA A 58 -28.89 23.46 -11.95
N GLY A 59 -28.00 23.21 -12.91
CA GLY A 59 -26.56 23.02 -12.69
C GLY A 59 -26.18 21.68 -12.07
N VAL A 60 -27.08 20.67 -12.13
CA VAL A 60 -26.88 19.34 -11.55
C VAL A 60 -26.26 18.35 -12.56
N SER A 61 -25.39 17.58 -12.05
CA SER A 61 -24.36 16.69 -12.55
C SER A 61 -24.83 15.55 -13.47
N THR A 62 -24.05 15.31 -14.50
CA THR A 62 -24.10 14.05 -15.27
C THR A 62 -22.94 13.17 -14.84
N ASP A 63 -23.24 11.94 -14.44
CA ASP A 63 -22.22 10.92 -14.19
C ASP A 63 -21.64 10.43 -15.51
N THR A 64 -20.31 10.49 -15.63
CA THR A 64 -19.58 9.99 -16.79
C THR A 64 -18.77 8.77 -16.35
N HIS A 65 -18.97 7.64 -17.04
CA HIS A 65 -18.16 6.43 -16.86
C HIS A 65 -16.88 6.50 -17.70
N HIS A 66 -15.77 6.02 -17.14
CA HIS A 66 -14.44 6.08 -17.75
C HIS A 66 -13.87 4.68 -18.02
N GLU A 67 -14.46 3.96 -18.98
CA GLU A 67 -13.98 2.64 -19.43
C GLU A 67 -12.53 2.68 -19.94
N ASN A 68 -12.12 3.80 -20.54
CA ASN A 68 -10.76 4.03 -21.00
C ASN A 68 -9.71 4.09 -19.87
N LYS A 69 -10.12 4.09 -18.59
CA LYS A 69 -9.24 4.05 -17.42
C LYS A 69 -9.02 2.66 -16.83
N VAL A 70 -9.61 1.62 -17.39
CA VAL A 70 -9.44 0.23 -16.92
C VAL A 70 -7.97 -0.21 -17.03
N SER A 71 -7.31 0.04 -18.15
CA SER A 71 -5.87 -0.25 -18.33
C SER A 71 -5.02 0.51 -17.31
N ALA A 72 -5.27 1.81 -17.13
CA ALA A 72 -4.55 2.61 -16.13
C ALA A 72 -4.77 2.09 -14.69
N MET A 73 -5.96 1.57 -14.36
CA MET A 73 -6.21 0.93 -13.07
C MET A 73 -5.39 -0.34 -12.91
N ASN A 74 -5.30 -1.20 -13.94
CA ASN A 74 -4.47 -2.40 -13.91
C ASN A 74 -2.99 -2.05 -13.70
N ASP A 75 -2.48 -1.03 -14.39
CA ASP A 75 -1.11 -0.54 -14.18
C ASP A 75 -0.88 -0.04 -12.76
N VAL A 76 -1.86 0.65 -12.18
CA VAL A 76 -1.81 1.14 -10.80
C VAL A 76 -1.81 -0.03 -9.81
N ILE A 77 -2.63 -1.08 -10.02
CA ILE A 77 -2.63 -2.28 -9.18
C ILE A 77 -1.26 -2.96 -9.23
N LYS A 78 -0.75 -3.28 -10.42
CA LYS A 78 0.57 -3.88 -10.61
C LYS A 78 1.69 -3.03 -9.97
N SER A 79 1.60 -1.71 -10.16
CA SER A 79 2.54 -0.77 -9.54
C SER A 79 2.44 -0.75 -8.01
N ALA A 80 1.23 -0.87 -7.43
CA ALA A 80 1.04 -0.88 -5.98
C ALA A 80 1.73 -2.08 -5.33
N PHE A 81 1.58 -3.27 -5.91
CA PHE A 81 2.20 -4.49 -5.39
C PHE A 81 3.74 -4.48 -5.47
N LYS A 82 4.34 -3.70 -6.35
CA LYS A 82 5.80 -3.48 -6.33
C LYS A 82 6.30 -2.81 -5.04
N TYR A 83 5.40 -2.15 -4.28
CA TYR A 83 5.71 -1.52 -2.99
C TYR A 83 5.27 -2.36 -1.79
N VAL A 84 4.67 -3.52 -2.01
CA VAL A 84 4.38 -4.48 -0.94
C VAL A 84 5.63 -5.29 -0.66
N ARG A 85 6.20 -5.17 0.54
CA ARG A 85 7.55 -5.65 0.85
C ARG A 85 7.69 -7.16 0.79
N ARG A 86 6.68 -7.88 1.24
CA ARG A 86 6.72 -9.35 1.36
C ARG A 86 6.03 -10.10 0.21
N LEU A 87 5.53 -9.38 -0.78
CA LEU A 87 4.97 -9.94 -2.01
C LEU A 87 5.85 -9.54 -3.20
N HIS A 88 6.24 -10.53 -3.99
CA HIS A 88 7.09 -10.34 -5.16
C HIS A 88 6.30 -10.63 -6.44
N PRO A 89 5.92 -9.61 -7.22
CA PRO A 89 5.19 -9.82 -8.48
C PRO A 89 5.99 -10.70 -9.45
N VAL A 90 5.34 -11.74 -9.96
CA VAL A 90 5.83 -12.67 -10.98
C VAL A 90 4.84 -12.73 -12.14
N ASP A 91 5.29 -13.20 -13.31
CA ASP A 91 4.42 -13.32 -14.49
C ASP A 91 3.44 -14.49 -14.34
N ALA A 92 3.88 -15.59 -13.73
CA ALA A 92 3.04 -16.75 -13.41
C ALA A 92 3.61 -17.52 -12.22
N LEU A 93 2.75 -18.13 -11.42
CA LEU A 93 3.13 -19.03 -10.34
C LEU A 93 3.46 -20.41 -10.90
N MET A 94 4.47 -21.07 -10.33
CA MET A 94 4.79 -22.44 -10.66
C MET A 94 3.86 -23.42 -9.91
N ASP A 95 3.63 -24.59 -10.50
CA ASP A 95 2.80 -25.62 -9.87
C ASP A 95 3.38 -26.05 -8.51
N GLY A 96 2.55 -25.98 -7.48
CA GLY A 96 2.93 -26.31 -6.11
C GLY A 96 3.73 -25.23 -5.37
N GLU A 97 3.94 -24.06 -5.96
CA GLU A 97 4.64 -22.94 -5.34
C GLU A 97 3.78 -22.32 -4.23
N ASN A 98 4.44 -22.00 -3.10
CA ASN A 98 3.77 -21.26 -2.02
C ASN A 98 3.69 -19.77 -2.36
N GLY A 99 2.63 -19.39 -3.04
CA GLY A 99 2.43 -18.03 -3.53
C GLY A 99 1.00 -17.54 -3.41
N TYR A 100 0.77 -16.35 -3.93
CA TYR A 100 -0.52 -15.68 -3.92
C TYR A 100 -0.95 -15.30 -5.34
N LEU A 101 -2.25 -15.44 -5.61
CA LEU A 101 -2.91 -14.94 -6.80
C LEU A 101 -3.80 -13.76 -6.43
N VAL A 102 -3.66 -12.64 -7.14
CA VAL A 102 -4.55 -11.49 -7.03
C VAL A 102 -5.43 -11.41 -8.27
N THR A 103 -6.73 -11.39 -8.04
CA THR A 103 -7.74 -11.06 -9.05
C THR A 103 -8.45 -9.77 -8.65
N GLY A 104 -8.90 -8.99 -9.63
CA GLY A 104 -9.56 -7.72 -9.39
C GLY A 104 -10.89 -7.59 -10.10
N HIS A 105 -11.82 -6.85 -9.47
CA HIS A 105 -13.04 -6.39 -10.12
C HIS A 105 -13.19 -4.89 -9.89
N ILE A 106 -13.20 -4.12 -10.96
CA ILE A 106 -13.41 -2.67 -10.92
C ILE A 106 -14.89 -2.39 -10.79
N ASN A 107 -15.31 -1.86 -9.65
CA ASN A 107 -16.71 -1.60 -9.34
C ASN A 107 -17.20 -0.26 -9.88
N ASN A 108 -16.33 0.76 -9.90
CA ASN A 108 -16.71 2.10 -10.29
C ASN A 108 -15.53 2.93 -10.80
N LEU A 109 -15.73 3.60 -11.93
CA LEU A 109 -14.85 4.62 -12.49
C LEU A 109 -15.71 5.76 -13.04
N THR A 110 -16.13 6.68 -12.18
CA THR A 110 -17.07 7.75 -12.56
C THR A 110 -16.59 9.12 -12.17
N THR A 111 -17.03 10.11 -12.93
CA THR A 111 -16.93 11.52 -12.56
C THR A 111 -18.31 12.17 -12.57
N THR A 112 -18.48 13.10 -11.66
CA THR A 112 -19.70 13.94 -11.52
C THR A 112 -19.28 15.38 -11.71
N SER A 113 -19.90 16.12 -12.63
CA SER A 113 -19.65 17.55 -12.80
C SER A 113 -20.62 18.41 -12.00
N LYS A 114 -20.13 19.49 -11.39
CA LYS A 114 -20.91 20.52 -10.72
C LYS A 114 -20.48 21.88 -11.23
N THR A 115 -21.46 22.74 -11.55
CA THR A 115 -21.21 24.15 -11.89
C THR A 115 -21.46 25.01 -10.66
N GLU A 116 -20.41 25.70 -10.22
CA GLU A 116 -20.49 26.67 -9.13
C GLU A 116 -20.49 28.09 -9.70
N VAL A 117 -21.47 28.90 -9.31
CA VAL A 117 -21.56 30.28 -9.75
C VAL A 117 -21.15 31.19 -8.58
N HIS A 118 -20.03 31.87 -8.74
CA HIS A 118 -19.53 32.84 -7.78
C HIS A 118 -19.95 34.25 -8.24
N THR A 119 -20.70 34.94 -7.39
CA THR A 119 -21.06 36.34 -7.62
C THR A 119 -20.11 37.25 -6.86
N SER A 120 -19.42 38.13 -7.54
CA SER A 120 -18.58 39.18 -6.97
C SER A 120 -19.02 40.57 -7.46
N LYS A 121 -18.61 41.61 -6.77
CA LYS A 121 -18.83 42.99 -7.26
C LYS A 121 -17.51 43.55 -7.78
N ASP A 122 -17.55 44.24 -8.91
CA ASP A 122 -16.39 44.99 -9.42
C ASP A 122 -16.17 46.29 -8.59
N SER A 123 -15.12 47.01 -8.92
CA SER A 123 -14.77 48.29 -8.25
C SER A 123 -15.84 49.40 -8.42
N LYS A 124 -16.82 49.19 -9.30
CA LYS A 124 -17.94 50.10 -9.55
C LYS A 124 -19.26 49.61 -8.95
N GLY A 125 -19.22 48.53 -8.15
CA GLY A 125 -20.39 47.93 -7.50
C GLY A 125 -21.25 47.04 -8.43
N LYS A 126 -20.84 46.80 -9.69
CA LYS A 126 -21.57 45.96 -10.63
C LYS A 126 -21.31 44.47 -10.33
N GLU A 127 -22.37 43.68 -10.28
CA GLU A 127 -22.27 42.26 -10.08
C GLU A 127 -21.58 41.56 -11.29
N ILE A 128 -20.51 40.78 -10.97
CA ILE A 128 -19.85 39.90 -11.89
C ILE A 128 -20.14 38.46 -11.45
N LYS A 129 -20.77 37.69 -12.32
CA LYS A 129 -20.98 36.26 -12.13
C LYS A 129 -19.87 35.49 -12.86
N LYS A 130 -19.04 34.72 -12.12
CA LYS A 130 -18.09 33.79 -12.67
C LYS A 130 -18.59 32.38 -12.42
N SER A 131 -18.67 31.59 -13.48
CA SER A 131 -19.01 30.17 -13.42
C SER A 131 -17.72 29.34 -13.47
N THR A 132 -17.55 28.44 -12.51
CA THR A 132 -16.47 27.44 -12.51
C THR A 132 -17.09 26.05 -12.51
N VAL A 133 -16.48 25.11 -13.25
CA VAL A 133 -16.89 23.72 -13.25
C VAL A 133 -15.94 22.94 -12.34
N ARG A 134 -16.49 22.15 -11.44
CA ARG A 134 -15.77 21.19 -10.63
C ARG A 134 -16.16 19.79 -11.06
N TYR A 135 -15.18 18.90 -11.18
CA TYR A 135 -15.36 17.49 -11.44
C TYR A 135 -14.93 16.69 -10.21
N ASP A 136 -15.88 15.98 -9.61
CA ASP A 136 -15.62 15.02 -8.52
C ASP A 136 -15.52 13.61 -9.13
N ALA A 137 -14.49 12.85 -8.79
CA ALA A 137 -14.23 11.52 -9.32
C ALA A 137 -14.26 10.47 -8.21
N VAL A 138 -14.73 9.27 -8.58
CA VAL A 138 -14.72 8.07 -7.74
C VAL A 138 -14.12 6.92 -8.53
N ALA A 139 -13.12 6.28 -7.94
CA ALA A 139 -12.58 5.00 -8.40
C ALA A 139 -12.78 3.97 -7.29
N GLU A 140 -13.34 2.79 -7.62
CA GLU A 140 -13.59 1.70 -6.68
C GLU A 140 -13.19 0.36 -7.30
N ILE A 141 -12.50 -0.46 -6.51
CA ILE A 141 -12.07 -1.80 -6.92
C ILE A 141 -12.17 -2.77 -5.75
N SER A 142 -12.54 -4.01 -6.05
CA SER A 142 -12.43 -5.17 -5.17
C SER A 142 -11.23 -6.00 -5.60
N LEU A 143 -10.27 -6.22 -4.70
CA LEU A 143 -9.15 -7.12 -4.92
C LEU A 143 -9.33 -8.37 -4.07
N THR A 144 -9.24 -9.52 -4.71
CA THR A 144 -9.29 -10.84 -4.09
C THR A 144 -7.91 -11.45 -4.10
N LEU A 145 -7.37 -11.72 -2.91
CA LEU A 145 -6.10 -12.41 -2.70
C LEU A 145 -6.38 -13.86 -2.31
N LYS A 146 -5.87 -14.80 -3.10
CA LYS A 146 -5.94 -16.24 -2.86
C LYS A 146 -4.55 -16.77 -2.54
N GLU A 147 -4.39 -17.43 -1.41
CA GLU A 147 -3.20 -18.23 -1.11
C GLU A 147 -3.30 -19.58 -1.84
N VAL A 148 -2.34 -19.89 -2.69
CA VAL A 148 -2.47 -21.01 -3.64
C VAL A 148 -2.49 -22.35 -2.92
N LEU A 149 -1.57 -22.58 -1.97
CA LEU A 149 -1.49 -23.87 -1.27
C LEU A 149 -2.65 -24.14 -0.32
N SER A 150 -3.05 -23.16 0.49
CA SER A 150 -4.13 -23.34 1.46
C SER A 150 -5.52 -23.17 0.84
N GLY A 151 -5.61 -22.55 -0.33
CA GLY A 151 -6.88 -22.14 -0.94
C GLY A 151 -7.58 -21.00 -0.19
N SER A 152 -6.95 -20.41 0.83
CA SER A 152 -7.50 -19.29 1.61
C SER A 152 -7.74 -18.07 0.72
N VAL A 153 -8.92 -17.47 0.82
CA VAL A 153 -9.33 -16.32 0.00
C VAL A 153 -9.70 -15.15 0.87
N THR A 154 -9.22 -13.97 0.51
CA THR A 154 -9.57 -12.71 1.20
C THR A 154 -9.88 -11.64 0.18
N THR A 155 -11.02 -10.98 0.28
CA THR A 155 -11.40 -9.86 -0.60
C THR A 155 -11.37 -8.55 0.17
N GLN A 156 -10.80 -7.52 -0.45
CA GLN A 156 -10.74 -6.16 0.09
C GLN A 156 -11.22 -5.15 -0.94
N ASN A 157 -12.08 -4.25 -0.50
CA ASN A 157 -12.58 -3.15 -1.31
C ASN A 157 -11.75 -1.89 -1.08
N PHE A 158 -11.38 -1.24 -2.16
CA PHE A 158 -10.67 0.03 -2.14
C PHE A 158 -11.49 1.09 -2.84
N ARG A 159 -11.55 2.27 -2.24
CA ARG A 159 -12.20 3.44 -2.81
C ARG A 159 -11.26 4.65 -2.73
N CYS A 160 -11.14 5.36 -3.84
CA CYS A 160 -10.43 6.64 -3.90
C CYS A 160 -11.32 7.68 -4.54
N THR A 161 -11.36 8.87 -3.94
CA THR A 161 -12.04 10.04 -4.47
C THR A 161 -11.02 11.11 -4.76
N ALA A 162 -11.23 11.85 -5.84
CA ALA A 162 -10.42 13.01 -6.18
C ALA A 162 -11.33 14.05 -6.84
N TYR A 163 -10.82 15.25 -7.03
CA TYR A 163 -11.53 16.30 -7.75
C TYR A 163 -10.58 17.09 -8.65
N SER A 164 -11.15 17.76 -9.62
CA SER A 164 -10.48 18.75 -10.46
C SER A 164 -11.36 19.98 -10.54
N ASP A 165 -10.82 21.14 -10.19
CA ASP A 165 -11.51 22.43 -10.16
C ASP A 165 -10.69 23.52 -10.86
N GLY A 166 -11.28 24.71 -10.99
CA GLY A 166 -10.65 25.88 -11.59
C GLY A 166 -10.70 25.92 -13.12
N PRO A 167 -9.98 26.85 -13.75
CA PRO A 167 -10.12 27.17 -15.19
C PRO A 167 -9.71 26.02 -16.13
N THR A 168 -8.86 25.08 -15.64
CA THR A 168 -8.37 23.94 -16.41
C THR A 168 -8.90 22.62 -15.92
N ALA A 169 -10.02 22.65 -15.14
CA ALA A 169 -10.66 21.47 -14.62
C ALA A 169 -11.21 20.59 -15.73
N THR A 170 -10.98 19.28 -15.63
CA THR A 170 -11.55 18.29 -16.52
C THR A 170 -11.91 17.01 -15.79
N ALA A 171 -12.92 16.28 -16.29
CA ALA A 171 -13.28 14.97 -15.79
C ALA A 171 -12.10 14.00 -15.82
N GLU A 172 -11.29 14.08 -16.89
CA GLU A 172 -10.10 13.24 -17.10
C GLU A 172 -9.02 13.44 -16.05
N LYS A 173 -8.77 14.70 -15.63
CA LYS A 173 -7.84 14.99 -14.53
C LYS A 173 -8.36 14.43 -13.19
N ALA A 174 -9.65 14.61 -12.93
CA ALA A 174 -10.26 14.12 -11.69
C ALA A 174 -10.18 12.59 -11.58
N ILE A 175 -10.60 11.85 -12.63
CA ILE A 175 -10.58 10.39 -12.61
C ILE A 175 -9.16 9.83 -12.58
N SER A 176 -8.23 10.44 -13.32
CA SER A 176 -6.82 10.03 -13.27
C SER A 176 -6.21 10.21 -11.88
N ALA A 177 -6.56 11.29 -11.17
CA ALA A 177 -6.12 11.50 -9.80
C ALA A 177 -6.72 10.45 -8.84
N ALA A 178 -8.01 10.09 -9.01
CA ALA A 178 -8.65 9.04 -8.21
C ALA A 178 -8.00 7.67 -8.45
N VAL A 179 -7.76 7.30 -9.70
CA VAL A 179 -7.09 6.04 -10.08
C VAL A 179 -5.67 5.98 -9.49
N ASN A 180 -4.87 7.04 -9.69
CA ASN A 180 -3.50 7.09 -9.16
C ASN A 180 -3.46 7.04 -7.63
N GLY A 181 -4.45 7.62 -6.95
CA GLY A 181 -4.56 7.57 -5.49
C GLY A 181 -4.80 6.18 -4.92
N MET A 182 -5.23 5.21 -5.74
CA MET A 182 -5.39 3.81 -5.33
C MET A 182 -4.07 3.15 -4.96
N LYS A 183 -2.97 3.50 -5.64
CA LYS A 183 -1.66 2.89 -5.44
C LYS A 183 -1.23 2.85 -3.98
N GLY A 184 -1.25 4.00 -3.31
CA GLY A 184 -0.85 4.10 -1.91
C GLY A 184 -1.78 3.31 -0.97
N LYS A 185 -3.08 3.34 -1.23
CA LYS A 185 -4.07 2.63 -0.41
C LYS A 185 -3.90 1.11 -0.50
N ILE A 186 -3.69 0.57 -1.70
CA ILE A 186 -3.46 -0.85 -1.93
C ILE A 186 -2.15 -1.27 -1.26
N ALA A 187 -1.04 -0.57 -1.53
CA ALA A 187 0.26 -0.89 -0.96
C ALA A 187 0.25 -0.86 0.58
N SER A 188 -0.33 0.18 1.18
CA SER A 188 -0.42 0.30 2.64
C SER A 188 -1.24 -0.83 3.27
N TYR A 189 -2.40 -1.17 2.70
CA TYR A 189 -3.22 -2.27 3.19
C TYR A 189 -2.46 -3.60 3.20
N TYR A 190 -1.81 -3.94 2.08
CA TYR A 190 -1.10 -5.22 2.00
C TYR A 190 0.21 -5.22 2.80
N ASN A 191 0.90 -4.10 2.97
CA ASN A 191 2.01 -4.01 3.92
C ASN A 191 1.55 -4.24 5.36
N THR A 192 0.36 -3.74 5.75
CA THR A 192 -0.23 -4.02 7.06
C THR A 192 -0.63 -5.50 7.21
N LYS A 193 -1.13 -6.12 6.13
CA LYS A 193 -1.49 -7.55 6.12
C LYS A 193 -0.25 -8.46 6.16
N PHE A 194 0.83 -8.05 5.52
CA PHE A 194 2.13 -8.73 5.46
C PHE A 194 3.21 -7.87 6.12
N PRO A 195 3.13 -7.64 7.44
CA PRO A 195 4.06 -6.74 8.10
C PRO A 195 5.48 -7.31 8.14
N THR A 196 6.46 -6.43 8.02
CA THR A 196 7.86 -6.79 8.28
C THR A 196 8.04 -6.96 9.78
N ARG A 197 8.66 -8.06 10.19
CA ARG A 197 9.01 -8.36 11.59
C ARG A 197 10.51 -8.29 11.77
N ALA A 198 10.96 -7.80 12.91
CA ALA A 198 12.37 -7.70 13.24
C ALA A 198 12.59 -8.04 14.72
N ASN A 199 13.75 -8.62 15.02
CA ASN A 199 14.24 -8.71 16.38
C ASN A 199 15.04 -7.45 16.72
N ILE A 200 15.15 -7.17 18.00
CA ILE A 200 16.10 -6.18 18.51
C ILE A 200 17.42 -6.92 18.74
N VAL A 201 18.43 -6.59 17.93
CA VAL A 201 19.73 -7.27 17.98
C VAL A 201 20.72 -6.58 18.91
N GLU A 202 20.58 -5.25 19.08
CA GLU A 202 21.44 -4.48 19.95
C GLU A 202 20.72 -3.23 20.50
N ARG A 203 21.13 -2.82 21.68
CA ARG A 203 20.71 -1.55 22.27
C ARG A 203 21.66 -0.46 21.82
N GLY A 204 21.12 0.62 21.27
CA GLY A 204 21.85 1.83 20.97
C GLY A 204 21.90 2.79 22.16
N ALA A 205 21.92 4.08 21.89
CA ALA A 205 22.02 5.11 22.89
C ALA A 205 20.89 5.07 23.92
N GLU A 206 21.25 5.31 25.18
CA GLU A 206 20.33 5.45 26.31
C GLU A 206 20.47 6.86 26.92
N LYS A 207 19.39 7.37 27.50
CA LYS A 207 19.43 8.61 28.28
C LYS A 207 18.59 8.46 29.54
N LYS A 208 19.27 8.47 30.70
CA LYS A 208 18.66 8.19 32.01
C LYS A 208 18.01 6.78 32.01
N ASP A 209 16.73 6.70 32.32
CA ASP A 209 15.91 5.49 32.36
C ASP A 209 15.21 5.14 31.04
N LYS A 210 15.67 5.71 29.91
CA LYS A 210 14.99 5.58 28.61
C LYS A 210 15.92 5.07 27.52
N GLN A 211 15.51 4.05 26.81
CA GLN A 211 16.11 3.68 25.53
C GLN A 211 15.82 4.77 24.50
N LYS A 212 16.85 5.17 23.74
CA LYS A 212 16.75 6.20 22.70
C LYS A 212 16.96 5.64 21.30
N GLU A 213 17.78 4.61 21.19
CA GLU A 213 18.09 3.98 19.91
C GLU A 213 18.12 2.45 20.07
N LEU A 214 17.76 1.77 19.00
CA LEU A 214 17.76 0.30 18.90
C LEU A 214 18.26 -0.11 17.53
N TYR A 215 18.98 -1.23 17.47
CA TYR A 215 19.30 -1.90 16.22
C TYR A 215 18.33 -3.06 16.01
N ILE A 216 17.79 -3.17 14.80
CA ILE A 216 16.86 -4.23 14.39
C ILE A 216 17.43 -5.02 13.21
N ASP A 217 17.12 -6.33 13.16
CA ASP A 217 17.64 -7.28 12.15
C ASP A 217 16.90 -7.24 10.81
N VAL A 218 16.60 -6.04 10.31
CA VAL A 218 16.04 -5.81 8.99
C VAL A 218 16.72 -4.62 8.32
N GLY A 219 16.95 -4.74 7.02
CA GLY A 219 17.66 -3.76 6.22
C GLY A 219 17.08 -3.66 4.79
N SER A 220 17.96 -3.37 3.82
CA SER A 220 17.55 -3.18 2.43
C SER A 220 16.99 -4.43 1.76
N THR A 221 17.37 -5.64 2.20
CA THR A 221 16.84 -6.92 1.67
C THR A 221 15.32 -7.00 1.77
N VAL A 222 14.75 -6.58 2.90
CA VAL A 222 13.29 -6.52 3.09
C VAL A 222 12.71 -5.15 2.78
N ARG A 223 13.44 -4.33 2.02
CA ARG A 223 13.05 -2.98 1.60
C ARG A 223 12.71 -2.05 2.77
N THR A 224 13.45 -2.18 3.87
CA THR A 224 13.41 -1.19 4.95
C THR A 224 13.96 0.15 4.44
N TYR A 225 13.36 1.25 4.88
CA TYR A 225 13.76 2.60 4.46
C TYR A 225 13.80 3.58 5.62
N GLU A 226 14.59 4.62 5.49
CA GLU A 226 14.65 5.71 6.46
C GLU A 226 13.29 6.39 6.62
N GLY A 227 12.87 6.55 7.85
CA GLY A 227 11.57 7.10 8.15
C GLY A 227 10.47 6.06 8.40
N GLN A 228 10.69 4.78 8.09
CA GLN A 228 9.75 3.71 8.38
C GLN A 228 9.51 3.58 9.88
N HIS A 229 8.26 3.29 10.26
CA HIS A 229 7.87 3.12 11.64
C HIS A 229 7.68 1.64 12.00
N PHE A 230 8.09 1.29 13.22
CA PHE A 230 7.83 -0.02 13.82
C PHE A 230 7.19 0.17 15.19
N TYR A 231 6.19 -0.65 15.49
CA TYR A 231 5.69 -0.85 16.84
C TYR A 231 6.56 -1.88 17.56
N ILE A 232 6.87 -1.62 18.81
CA ILE A 232 7.65 -2.52 19.65
C ILE A 232 6.70 -3.28 20.57
N TYR A 233 6.79 -4.61 20.52
CA TYR A 233 5.96 -5.51 21.29
C TYR A 233 6.81 -6.39 22.20
N VAL A 234 6.34 -6.57 23.43
CA VAL A 234 6.77 -7.69 24.28
C VAL A 234 5.92 -8.90 23.92
N VAL A 235 6.58 -9.99 23.56
CA VAL A 235 5.94 -11.27 23.26
C VAL A 235 5.88 -12.10 24.52
N GLY A 236 4.74 -12.71 24.79
CA GLY A 236 4.50 -13.60 25.89
C GLY A 236 3.60 -14.76 25.50
N THR A 237 3.37 -15.68 26.42
CA THR A 237 2.45 -16.80 26.21
C THR A 237 1.43 -16.85 27.35
N VAL A 238 0.15 -16.91 26.99
CA VAL A 238 -0.95 -17.08 27.96
C VAL A 238 -1.78 -18.28 27.51
N ALA A 239 -1.92 -19.26 28.35
CA ALA A 239 -2.65 -20.51 28.06
C ALA A 239 -2.17 -21.21 26.77
N GLY A 240 -0.86 -21.21 26.51
CA GLY A 240 -0.26 -21.82 25.32
C GLY A 240 -0.41 -20.99 24.03
N ARG A 241 -0.98 -19.79 24.11
CA ARG A 241 -1.16 -18.89 22.94
C ARG A 241 -0.23 -17.69 23.04
N GLU A 242 0.40 -17.34 21.92
CA GLU A 242 1.21 -16.13 21.81
C GLU A 242 0.37 -14.88 22.07
N THR A 243 0.88 -14.01 22.91
CA THR A 243 0.30 -12.69 23.19
C THR A 243 1.33 -11.61 22.91
N LYS A 244 0.86 -10.43 22.48
CA LYS A 244 1.71 -9.28 22.18
C LYS A 244 1.20 -8.05 22.93
N LYS A 245 2.09 -7.41 23.67
CA LYS A 245 1.80 -6.15 24.36
C LYS A 245 2.66 -5.04 23.74
N GLU A 246 2.03 -4.03 23.13
CA GLU A 246 2.76 -2.85 22.65
C GLU A 246 3.40 -2.11 23.82
N VAL A 247 4.69 -1.82 23.71
CA VAL A 247 5.48 -1.09 24.70
C VAL A 247 6.12 0.17 24.13
N GLY A 248 6.06 0.36 22.81
CA GLY A 248 6.60 1.57 22.22
C GLY A 248 6.55 1.63 20.71
N ARG A 249 7.18 2.67 20.16
CA ARG A 249 7.31 2.90 18.73
C ARG A 249 8.69 3.45 18.41
N VAL A 250 9.26 2.96 17.33
CA VAL A 250 10.52 3.44 16.79
C VAL A 250 10.36 3.89 15.35
N LYS A 251 11.28 4.71 14.88
CA LYS A 251 11.40 5.16 13.50
C LYS A 251 12.80 4.82 13.00
N VAL A 252 12.93 4.19 11.84
CA VAL A 252 14.22 3.95 11.19
C VAL A 252 14.89 5.29 10.93
N GLY A 253 16.06 5.47 11.52
CA GLY A 253 16.90 6.64 11.33
C GLY A 253 17.92 6.44 10.22
N GLU A 254 18.42 5.20 10.09
CA GLU A 254 19.44 4.84 9.10
C GLU A 254 19.34 3.34 8.78
N VAL A 255 19.45 2.98 7.50
CA VAL A 255 19.59 1.61 7.04
C VAL A 255 21.08 1.33 6.84
N LEU A 256 21.66 0.52 7.73
CA LEU A 256 23.10 0.32 7.80
C LEU A 256 23.62 -0.75 6.85
N GLY A 257 22.73 -1.61 6.34
CA GLY A 257 23.12 -2.71 5.47
C GLY A 257 21.93 -3.50 4.93
N GLU A 258 22.22 -4.71 4.50
CA GLU A 258 21.22 -5.61 3.92
C GLU A 258 20.19 -6.09 4.96
N ASP A 259 20.62 -6.32 6.19
CA ASP A 259 19.88 -6.99 7.25
C ASP A 259 19.86 -6.21 8.59
N ILE A 260 20.33 -4.97 8.64
CA ILE A 260 20.39 -4.19 9.88
C ILE A 260 19.99 -2.73 9.67
N SER A 261 19.25 -2.18 10.64
CA SER A 261 18.87 -0.77 10.67
C SER A 261 18.98 -0.18 12.08
N LEU A 262 19.40 1.07 12.17
CA LEU A 262 19.35 1.88 13.38
C LEU A 262 18.01 2.61 13.48
N CYS A 263 17.32 2.40 14.60
CA CYS A 263 16.03 3.02 14.88
C CYS A 263 16.11 4.00 16.05
N LYS A 264 15.42 5.15 15.92
CA LYS A 264 15.22 6.13 16.99
C LYS A 264 13.89 5.88 17.69
N VAL A 265 13.93 5.79 19.02
CA VAL A 265 12.73 5.57 19.84
C VAL A 265 11.88 6.86 19.85
N GLN A 266 10.64 6.75 19.38
CA GLN A 266 9.70 7.86 19.35
C GLN A 266 8.79 7.88 20.59
N LYS A 267 8.39 6.68 21.09
CA LYS A 267 7.49 6.50 22.21
C LYS A 267 7.87 5.26 23.01
N GLY A 268 7.59 5.25 24.32
CA GLY A 268 7.74 4.06 25.18
C GLY A 268 9.17 3.71 25.58
N GLY A 269 10.14 4.63 25.44
CA GLY A 269 11.55 4.33 25.70
C GLY A 269 11.85 3.79 27.10
N LYS A 270 11.05 4.12 28.11
CA LYS A 270 11.15 3.59 29.47
C LYS A 270 10.67 2.13 29.52
N ASP A 271 9.51 1.85 28.91
CA ASP A 271 8.91 0.51 28.92
C ASP A 271 9.72 -0.45 28.05
N ILE A 272 10.26 0.03 26.91
CA ILE A 272 11.19 -0.74 26.07
C ILE A 272 12.43 -1.12 26.86
N LYS A 273 13.07 -0.14 27.56
CA LYS A 273 14.25 -0.41 28.37
C LYS A 273 13.95 -1.43 29.47
N ALA A 274 12.85 -1.26 30.21
CA ALA A 274 12.45 -2.19 31.26
C ALA A 274 12.25 -3.61 30.72
N ALA A 275 11.56 -3.76 29.58
CA ALA A 275 11.36 -5.06 28.97
C ALA A 275 12.66 -5.75 28.56
N LEU A 276 13.60 -4.99 28.00
CA LEU A 276 14.93 -5.49 27.62
C LEU A 276 15.79 -5.83 28.84
N ASP A 277 15.74 -5.03 29.92
CA ASP A 277 16.46 -5.28 31.17
C ASP A 277 15.94 -6.55 31.88
N GLU A 278 14.65 -6.83 31.77
CA GLU A 278 14.02 -8.04 32.28
C GLU A 278 14.27 -9.29 31.39
N GLY A 279 14.98 -9.15 30.28
CA GLY A 279 15.27 -10.26 29.34
C GLY A 279 14.03 -10.78 28.62
N LYS A 280 12.95 -9.97 28.51
CA LYS A 280 11.75 -10.35 27.78
C LYS A 280 12.02 -10.41 26.29
N GLN A 281 11.31 -11.31 25.60
CA GLN A 281 11.34 -11.33 24.13
C GLN A 281 10.66 -10.07 23.60
N VAL A 282 11.41 -9.25 22.90
CA VAL A 282 10.95 -7.98 22.30
C VAL A 282 11.10 -8.03 20.79
N VAL A 283 10.03 -7.74 20.09
CA VAL A 283 10.01 -7.72 18.60
C VAL A 283 9.51 -6.39 18.09
N ALA A 284 10.00 -6.01 16.91
CA ALA A 284 9.53 -4.87 16.15
C ALA A 284 8.65 -5.34 14.99
N ILE A 285 7.49 -4.71 14.77
CA ILE A 285 6.57 -5.03 13.68
C ILE A 285 6.26 -3.73 12.93
N SER A 286 6.41 -3.73 11.59
CA SER A 286 6.18 -2.52 10.79
C SER A 286 4.77 -1.98 10.97
N ALA A 287 4.64 -0.65 10.98
CA ALA A 287 3.39 0.07 11.22
C ALA A 287 2.61 0.36 9.92
N ASP A 288 3.22 0.10 8.75
CA ASP A 288 2.75 0.44 7.39
C ASP A 288 2.88 -0.73 6.42
#